data_12b681aa1b0d0cd4c706320d9151f170
#
_entry.id   12b681aa1b0d0cd4c706320d9151f170
#
_cell.length_a   1.000
_cell.length_b   1.000
_cell.length_c   1.000
_cell.angle_alpha   90.00
_cell.angle_beta   90.00
_cell.angle_gamma   90.00
#
_symmetry.space_group_name_H-M   'P 1'
#
loop_
_entity.id
_entity.type
_entity.pdbx_description
1 polymer ?
#
loop_
_entity_poly.entity_id
_entity_poly.type
_entity_poly.pdbx_seq_one_letter_code
_entity_poly.pdbx_strand_id
1 'polypeptide(L)'
;MDKNQISIVFRTFFVILVVLFSSSVMAQQKYVIDNSNPFWDKVQFGGGLGLGIGSGYTDISVMPSAIYNVNEIVAVGVGLQFGYLSSKNYYSSFVYGGSLVGLVNPIPEIQLSAELEQVRVNTDYKSTAYRPSYSDNYWNTALYLGAGYRTGSVTIGARYDVLYNKDTSLYGSGFMPFVRVYF
;
A
#
# COMPACT_ATOMS: atom_id res chain seq x y z
N MET A 1 7.15 -11.34 22.46
CA MET A 1 6.46 -12.29 21.57
C MET A 1 7.45 -13.41 21.28
N ASP A 2 7.10 -14.64 21.63
CA ASP A 2 7.98 -15.82 21.46
C ASP A 2 8.29 -16.07 19.98
N LYS A 3 9.52 -16.58 19.71
CA LYS A 3 9.94 -16.96 18.34
C LYS A 3 8.93 -17.87 17.62
N ASN A 4 8.21 -18.70 18.37
CA ASN A 4 7.16 -19.57 17.85
C ASN A 4 5.91 -18.80 17.38
N GLN A 5 5.53 -17.73 18.06
CA GLN A 5 4.39 -16.89 17.67
C GLN A 5 4.68 -16.13 16.38
N ILE A 6 5.90 -15.61 16.22
CA ILE A 6 6.34 -14.93 14.99
C ILE A 6 6.34 -15.90 13.81
N SER A 7 6.81 -17.13 14.01
CA SER A 7 6.82 -18.17 12.96
C SER A 7 5.41 -18.56 12.52
N ILE A 8 4.46 -18.64 13.44
CA ILE A 8 3.06 -18.98 13.16
C ILE A 8 2.40 -17.85 12.36
N VAL A 9 2.56 -16.60 12.80
CA VAL A 9 2.01 -15.42 12.09
C VAL A 9 2.58 -15.31 10.68
N PHE A 10 3.89 -15.53 10.51
CA PHE A 10 4.53 -15.50 9.19
C PHE A 10 4.03 -16.62 8.27
N ARG A 11 3.88 -17.85 8.79
CA ARG A 11 3.33 -18.98 8.03
C ARG A 11 1.87 -18.76 7.63
N THR A 12 1.05 -18.25 8.55
CA THR A 12 -0.37 -17.94 8.28
C THR A 12 -0.50 -16.84 7.23
N PHE A 13 0.32 -15.79 7.33
CA PHE A 13 0.37 -14.72 6.33
C PHE A 13 0.79 -15.23 4.96
N PHE A 14 1.82 -16.09 4.89
CA PHE A 14 2.29 -16.69 3.64
C PHE A 14 1.23 -17.58 3.00
N VAL A 15 0.49 -18.37 3.78
CA VAL A 15 -0.62 -19.21 3.29
C VAL A 15 -1.75 -18.34 2.74
N ILE A 16 -2.13 -17.27 3.44
CA ILE A 16 -3.16 -16.32 2.96
C ILE A 16 -2.71 -15.66 1.65
N LEU A 17 -1.45 -15.27 1.56
CA LEU A 17 -0.87 -14.68 0.34
C LEU A 17 -0.94 -15.67 -0.83
N VAL A 18 -0.57 -16.92 -0.63
CA VAL A 18 -0.63 -17.98 -1.65
C VAL A 18 -2.08 -18.27 -2.08
N VAL A 19 -3.02 -18.29 -1.16
CA VAL A 19 -4.46 -18.48 -1.45
C VAL A 19 -5.01 -17.30 -2.27
N LEU A 20 -4.61 -16.07 -1.97
CA LEU A 20 -5.02 -14.87 -2.74
C LEU A 20 -4.42 -14.90 -4.16
N PHE A 21 -3.21 -15.39 -4.34
CA PHE A 21 -2.62 -15.54 -5.67
C PHE A 21 -3.24 -16.68 -6.49
N SER A 22 -3.65 -17.78 -5.85
CA SER A 22 -4.28 -18.91 -6.56
C SER A 22 -5.70 -18.61 -7.05
N SER A 23 -6.44 -17.71 -6.40
CA SER A 23 -7.76 -17.27 -6.88
C SER A 23 -7.69 -16.42 -8.15
N SER A 24 -6.58 -15.77 -8.43
CA SER A 24 -6.39 -14.93 -9.63
C SER A 24 -6.30 -15.76 -10.93
N VAL A 25 -5.95 -17.04 -10.85
CA VAL A 25 -5.82 -17.92 -12.03
C VAL A 25 -7.19 -18.36 -12.57
N MET A 26 -8.24 -18.35 -11.75
CA MET A 26 -9.60 -18.70 -12.15
C MET A 26 -10.41 -17.55 -12.77
N ALA A 27 -9.91 -16.31 -12.67
CA ALA A 27 -10.59 -15.11 -13.18
C ALA A 27 -10.45 -14.93 -14.71
N GLN A 28 -9.74 -15.84 -15.42
CA GLN A 28 -9.53 -15.73 -16.85
C GLN A 28 -10.59 -16.45 -17.70
N GLN A 29 -11.62 -17.06 -17.12
CA GLN A 29 -12.77 -17.48 -17.88
C GLN A 29 -13.67 -16.28 -18.16
N LYS A 30 -13.52 -15.73 -19.36
CA LYS A 30 -14.39 -14.72 -19.94
C LYS A 30 -15.80 -15.31 -20.07
N TYR A 31 -16.62 -15.10 -19.05
CA TYR A 31 -18.06 -15.34 -19.14
C TYR A 31 -18.61 -14.23 -20.04
N VAL A 32 -18.93 -14.54 -21.26
CA VAL A 32 -19.66 -13.66 -22.18
C VAL A 32 -21.11 -13.61 -21.69
N ILE A 33 -21.39 -12.79 -20.71
CA ILE A 33 -22.73 -12.30 -20.46
C ILE A 33 -22.81 -10.98 -21.22
N ASP A 34 -23.58 -11.01 -22.29
CA ASP A 34 -23.86 -9.84 -23.14
C ASP A 34 -24.81 -8.85 -22.41
N ASN A 35 -24.31 -8.30 -21.32
CA ASN A 35 -24.84 -7.17 -20.60
C ASN A 35 -23.65 -6.33 -20.08
N SER A 36 -22.71 -6.00 -20.98
CA SER A 36 -21.54 -5.19 -20.67
C SER A 36 -22.00 -3.80 -20.26
N ASN A 37 -21.97 -3.54 -18.95
CA ASN A 37 -21.99 -2.18 -18.47
C ASN A 37 -20.63 -1.58 -18.80
N PRO A 38 -20.54 -0.65 -19.77
CA PRO A 38 -19.25 -0.14 -20.29
C PRO A 38 -18.38 0.55 -19.20
N PHE A 39 -18.97 0.82 -18.04
CA PHE A 39 -18.26 1.31 -16.88
C PHE A 39 -17.35 0.24 -16.27
N TRP A 40 -17.88 -0.98 -16.02
CA TRP A 40 -17.13 -2.03 -15.35
C TRP A 40 -16.01 -2.62 -16.20
N ASP A 41 -16.11 -2.52 -17.53
CA ASP A 41 -15.05 -2.93 -18.47
C ASP A 41 -13.79 -2.06 -18.34
N LYS A 42 -13.95 -0.85 -17.78
CA LYS A 42 -12.87 0.11 -17.55
C LYS A 42 -12.36 0.11 -16.12
N VAL A 43 -12.98 -0.65 -15.22
CA VAL A 43 -12.55 -0.76 -13.82
C VAL A 43 -11.57 -1.91 -13.67
N GLN A 44 -10.44 -1.64 -13.05
CA GLN A 44 -9.46 -2.63 -12.65
C GLN A 44 -9.32 -2.64 -11.13
N PHE A 45 -9.31 -3.83 -10.55
CA PHE A 45 -9.04 -4.03 -9.14
C PHE A 45 -7.59 -4.46 -8.94
N GLY A 46 -7.03 -4.05 -7.83
CA GLY A 46 -5.67 -4.39 -7.53
C GLY A 46 -5.17 -3.72 -6.28
N GLY A 47 -3.94 -3.25 -6.32
CA GLY A 47 -3.38 -2.53 -5.19
C GLY A 47 -1.86 -2.56 -5.15
N GLY A 48 -1.32 -2.03 -4.07
CA GLY A 48 0.11 -1.96 -3.84
C GLY A 48 0.52 -2.64 -2.54
N LEU A 49 1.80 -2.98 -2.52
CA LEU A 49 2.53 -3.37 -1.32
C LEU A 49 3.68 -2.39 -1.12
N GLY A 50 3.83 -1.90 0.10
CA GLY A 50 4.97 -1.10 0.54
C GLY A 50 5.76 -1.88 1.58
N LEU A 51 7.08 -1.82 1.49
CA LEU A 51 8.00 -2.45 2.43
C LEU A 51 9.10 -1.45 2.77
N GLY A 52 9.27 -1.18 4.05
CA GLY A 52 10.39 -0.43 4.59
C GLY A 52 11.13 -1.28 5.63
N ILE A 53 12.40 -1.56 5.39
CA ILE A 53 13.24 -2.34 6.30
C ILE A 53 14.48 -1.53 6.62
N GLY A 54 14.72 -1.29 7.90
CA GLY A 54 15.91 -0.62 8.40
C GLY A 54 16.46 -1.27 9.66
N SER A 55 17.56 -0.76 10.19
CA SER A 55 18.16 -1.26 11.43
C SER A 55 17.22 -0.99 12.62
N GLY A 56 16.43 -2.01 13.01
CA GLY A 56 15.46 -1.94 14.11
C GLY A 56 14.11 -1.30 13.77
N TYR A 57 13.87 -1.04 12.49
CA TYR A 57 12.63 -0.49 11.95
C TYR A 57 12.05 -1.44 10.90
N THR A 58 10.75 -1.67 10.97
CA THR A 58 10.01 -2.47 9.99
C THR A 58 8.71 -1.74 9.68
N ASP A 59 8.44 -1.58 8.39
CA ASP A 59 7.22 -1.01 7.85
C ASP A 59 6.67 -1.95 6.78
N ILE A 60 5.41 -2.35 6.94
CA ILE A 60 4.70 -3.19 5.99
C ILE A 60 3.36 -2.52 5.73
N SER A 61 3.05 -2.24 4.48
CA SER A 61 1.77 -1.67 4.07
C SER A 61 1.13 -2.43 2.93
N VAL A 62 -0.20 -2.53 2.97
CA VAL A 62 -1.05 -3.12 1.94
C VAL A 62 -2.08 -2.08 1.53
N MET A 63 -2.20 -1.84 0.24
CA MET A 63 -3.01 -0.78 -0.35
C MET A 63 -3.96 -1.34 -1.41
N PRO A 64 -5.03 -2.07 -1.03
CA PRO A 64 -6.04 -2.49 -2.00
C PRO A 64 -6.69 -1.25 -2.66
N SER A 65 -6.88 -1.30 -3.96
CA SER A 65 -7.43 -0.17 -4.71
C SER A 65 -8.21 -0.61 -5.94
N ALA A 66 -9.08 0.27 -6.40
CA ALA A 66 -9.79 0.14 -7.66
C ALA A 66 -9.52 1.39 -8.50
N ILE A 67 -9.18 1.18 -9.77
CA ILE A 67 -8.93 2.26 -10.73
C ILE A 67 -9.91 2.18 -11.89
N TYR A 68 -10.29 3.34 -12.41
CA TYR A 68 -11.09 3.49 -13.61
C TYR A 68 -10.20 4.05 -14.72
N ASN A 69 -10.07 3.34 -15.82
CA ASN A 69 -9.31 3.76 -16.98
C ASN A 69 -10.14 4.80 -17.77
N VAL A 70 -9.80 6.08 -17.61
CA VAL A 70 -10.45 7.17 -18.32
C VAL A 70 -10.18 7.03 -19.83
N ASN A 71 -8.93 6.73 -20.17
CA ASN A 71 -8.46 6.40 -21.51
C ASN A 71 -7.25 5.46 -21.42
N GLU A 72 -6.57 5.21 -22.54
CA GLU A 72 -5.39 4.32 -22.61
C GLU A 72 -4.17 4.83 -21.82
N ILE A 73 -4.14 6.14 -21.54
CA ILE A 73 -3.00 6.81 -20.89
C ILE A 73 -3.30 7.11 -19.42
N VAL A 74 -4.55 7.47 -19.10
CA VAL A 74 -4.92 8.03 -17.78
C VAL A 74 -5.91 7.11 -17.07
N ALA A 75 -5.62 6.79 -15.82
CA ALA A 75 -6.54 6.15 -14.91
C ALA A 75 -6.65 6.94 -13.59
N VAL A 76 -7.81 6.89 -12.97
CA VAL A 76 -8.06 7.49 -11.65
C VAL A 76 -8.70 6.44 -10.75
N GLY A 77 -8.46 6.51 -9.46
CA GLY A 77 -8.97 5.49 -8.57
C GLY A 77 -9.01 5.90 -7.11
N VAL A 78 -9.50 4.96 -6.33
CA VAL A 78 -9.58 5.05 -4.88
C VAL A 78 -8.91 3.84 -4.26
N GLY A 79 -8.27 4.03 -3.14
CA GLY A 79 -7.61 2.97 -2.40
C GLY A 79 -7.92 3.01 -0.92
N LEU A 80 -7.69 1.89 -0.27
CA LEU A 80 -7.60 1.78 1.18
C LEU A 80 -6.13 1.56 1.55
N GLN A 81 -5.76 2.03 2.72
CA GLN A 81 -4.43 1.89 3.27
C GLN A 81 -4.49 1.14 4.58
N PHE A 82 -3.69 0.09 4.71
CA PHE A 82 -3.45 -0.62 5.95
C PHE A 82 -1.95 -0.79 6.13
N GLY A 83 -1.43 -0.39 7.28
CA GLY A 83 0.00 -0.45 7.55
C GLY A 83 0.30 -0.82 8.99
N TYR A 84 1.44 -1.43 9.19
CA TYR A 84 2.02 -1.71 10.48
C TYR A 84 3.48 -1.29 10.50
N LEU A 85 3.77 -0.34 11.39
CA LEU A 85 5.12 0.14 11.61
C LEU A 85 5.58 -0.32 13.00
N SER A 86 6.81 -0.78 13.10
CA SER A 86 7.39 -1.16 14.38
C SER A 86 8.83 -0.73 14.48
N SER A 87 9.14 -0.04 15.55
CA SER A 87 10.52 0.22 15.96
C SER A 87 10.84 -0.60 17.20
N LYS A 88 11.91 -1.41 17.08
CA LYS A 88 12.33 -2.37 18.11
C LYS A 88 12.60 -1.62 19.41
N ASN A 89 11.83 -1.90 20.46
CA ASN A 89 11.91 -1.33 21.81
C ASN A 89 11.31 0.08 22.03
N TYR A 90 10.83 0.79 20.99
CA TYR A 90 10.32 2.15 21.15
C TYR A 90 8.79 2.24 20.97
N TYR A 91 8.29 1.85 19.81
CA TYR A 91 6.86 1.97 19.50
C TYR A 91 6.39 0.92 18.49
N SER A 92 5.09 0.74 18.43
CA SER A 92 4.39 0.09 17.34
C SER A 92 3.21 0.95 16.91
N SER A 93 3.00 1.08 15.60
CA SER A 93 1.92 1.88 15.04
C SER A 93 1.09 1.06 14.09
N PHE A 94 -0.22 1.19 14.21
CA PHE A 94 -1.17 0.68 13.24
C PHE A 94 -1.76 1.85 12.45
N VAL A 95 -1.77 1.72 11.13
CA VAL A 95 -2.16 2.77 10.19
C VAL A 95 -3.31 2.26 9.34
N TYR A 96 -4.35 3.04 9.18
CA TYR A 96 -5.45 2.76 8.27
C TYR A 96 -6.07 4.03 7.72
N GLY A 97 -6.57 3.98 6.51
CA GLY A 97 -7.17 5.13 5.87
C GLY A 97 -7.54 4.88 4.41
N GLY A 98 -7.59 5.96 3.65
CA GLY A 98 -7.93 5.91 2.24
C GLY A 98 -7.01 6.80 1.39
N SER A 99 -7.02 6.54 0.10
CA SER A 99 -6.27 7.33 -0.87
C SER A 99 -7.06 7.57 -2.15
N LEU A 100 -6.71 8.67 -2.81
CA LEU A 100 -7.08 8.97 -4.19
C LEU A 100 -5.85 8.78 -5.06
N VAL A 101 -5.99 8.06 -6.16
CA VAL A 101 -4.88 7.67 -7.02
C VAL A 101 -5.13 8.18 -8.43
N GLY A 102 -4.15 8.86 -9.00
CA GLY A 102 -4.08 9.20 -10.42
C GLY A 102 -2.87 8.51 -11.05
N LEU A 103 -3.08 7.83 -12.16
CA LEU A 103 -2.04 7.13 -12.91
C LEU A 103 -1.98 7.69 -14.33
N VAL A 104 -0.77 7.86 -14.83
CA VAL A 104 -0.51 8.28 -16.22
C VAL A 104 0.54 7.35 -16.80
N ASN A 105 0.21 6.72 -17.93
CA ASN A 105 1.10 5.82 -18.68
C ASN A 105 1.47 6.47 -20.02
N PRO A 106 2.50 7.33 -20.06
CA PRO A 106 2.91 8.01 -21.31
C PRO A 106 3.31 7.01 -22.39
N ILE A 107 3.89 5.89 -21.98
CA ILE A 107 4.17 4.71 -22.79
C ILE A 107 3.79 3.46 -21.97
N PRO A 108 3.57 2.29 -22.58
CA PRO A 108 3.10 1.12 -21.87
C PRO A 108 4.00 0.66 -20.71
N GLU A 109 5.29 0.93 -20.80
CA GLU A 109 6.31 0.49 -19.84
C GLU A 109 6.54 1.50 -18.69
N ILE A 110 6.09 2.75 -18.83
CA ILE A 110 6.31 3.79 -17.80
C ILE A 110 4.97 4.19 -17.19
N GLN A 111 4.89 4.08 -15.89
CA GLN A 111 3.76 4.58 -15.11
C GLN A 111 4.21 5.70 -14.18
N LEU A 112 3.58 6.86 -14.31
CA LEU A 112 3.65 7.95 -13.36
C LEU A 112 2.43 7.90 -12.46
N SER A 113 2.58 8.29 -11.21
CA SER A 113 1.48 8.31 -10.24
C SER A 113 1.49 9.55 -9.37
N ALA A 114 0.29 10.03 -9.05
CA ALA A 114 0.03 10.98 -7.99
C ALA A 114 -0.99 10.36 -7.04
N GLU A 115 -0.72 10.35 -5.73
CA GLU A 115 -1.56 9.71 -4.74
C GLU A 115 -1.69 10.58 -3.51
N LEU A 116 -2.92 11.01 -3.23
CA LEU A 116 -3.26 11.74 -2.00
C LEU A 116 -3.77 10.72 -0.98
N GLU A 117 -3.06 10.59 0.12
CA GLU A 117 -3.36 9.66 1.21
C GLU A 117 -3.80 10.41 2.46
N GLN A 118 -4.85 9.92 3.11
CA GLN A 118 -5.32 10.36 4.41
C GLN A 118 -5.48 9.17 5.32
N VAL A 119 -4.63 9.06 6.33
CA VAL A 119 -4.61 7.91 7.24
C VAL A 119 -4.72 8.32 8.70
N ARG A 120 -5.33 7.44 9.48
CA ARG A 120 -5.30 7.48 10.94
C ARG A 120 -4.16 6.61 11.43
N VAL A 121 -3.34 7.19 12.26
CA VAL A 121 -2.18 6.54 12.89
C VAL A 121 -2.49 6.33 14.36
N ASN A 122 -2.40 5.09 14.83
CA ASN A 122 -2.49 4.74 16.24
C ASN A 122 -1.12 4.21 16.67
N THR A 123 -0.44 4.90 17.54
CA THR A 123 0.90 4.56 18.01
C THR A 123 0.89 4.22 19.48
N ASP A 124 1.40 3.04 19.81
CA ASP A 124 1.63 2.59 21.18
C ASP A 124 3.13 2.67 21.49
N TYR A 125 3.47 3.56 22.42
CA TYR A 125 4.83 3.73 22.92
C TYR A 125 5.07 2.77 24.09
N LYS A 126 6.16 2.02 24.02
CA LYS A 126 6.55 1.07 25.05
C LYS A 126 7.11 1.80 26.28
N SER A 127 6.85 1.23 27.46
CA SER A 127 7.43 1.71 28.71
C SER A 127 8.96 1.65 28.66
N THR A 128 9.60 2.71 29.12
CA THR A 128 11.04 2.77 29.35
C THR A 128 11.31 3.04 30.84
N ALA A 129 12.59 2.95 31.27
CA ALA A 129 12.97 3.21 32.67
C ALA A 129 12.57 4.61 33.18
N TYR A 130 12.28 5.56 32.28
CA TYR A 130 12.00 6.96 32.60
C TYR A 130 10.60 7.43 32.17
N ARG A 131 9.83 6.61 31.41
CA ARG A 131 8.47 6.98 30.93
C ARG A 131 7.55 5.77 30.95
N PRO A 132 6.33 5.90 31.48
CA PRO A 132 5.29 4.88 31.34
C PRO A 132 4.89 4.73 29.85
N SER A 133 4.28 3.59 29.53
CA SER A 133 3.66 3.41 28.21
C SER A 133 2.51 4.41 28.02
N TYR A 134 2.38 4.93 26.81
CA TYR A 134 1.25 5.79 26.42
C TYR A 134 0.91 5.54 24.96
N SER A 135 -0.35 5.81 24.61
CA SER A 135 -0.83 5.71 23.22
C SER A 135 -1.15 7.10 22.70
N ASP A 136 -0.84 7.31 21.44
CA ASP A 136 -1.16 8.54 20.72
C ASP A 136 -1.84 8.21 19.41
N ASN A 137 -2.76 9.08 18.98
CA ASN A 137 -3.44 8.91 17.72
C ASN A 137 -3.68 10.24 17.00
N TYR A 138 -3.26 10.28 15.72
CA TYR A 138 -3.35 11.47 14.89
C TYR A 138 -3.70 11.13 13.45
N TRP A 139 -4.09 12.16 12.69
CA TRP A 139 -4.26 12.07 11.25
C TRP A 139 -2.98 12.48 10.54
N ASN A 140 -2.59 11.68 9.54
CA ASN A 140 -1.48 11.99 8.66
C ASN A 140 -1.99 12.13 7.22
N THR A 141 -1.59 13.22 6.57
CA THR A 141 -1.87 13.49 5.16
C THR A 141 -0.56 13.42 4.40
N ALA A 142 -0.53 12.66 3.31
CA ALA A 142 0.64 12.54 2.45
C ALA A 142 0.24 12.73 0.99
N LEU A 143 1.11 13.33 0.20
CA LEU A 143 0.97 13.45 -1.25
C LEU A 143 2.18 12.82 -1.91
N TYR A 144 1.97 11.65 -2.50
CA TYR A 144 3.03 10.93 -3.19
C TYR A 144 3.04 11.25 -4.68
N LEU A 145 4.22 11.54 -5.19
CA LEU A 145 4.50 11.48 -6.62
C LEU A 145 5.42 10.28 -6.88
N GLY A 146 5.06 9.45 -7.84
CA GLY A 146 5.75 8.21 -8.11
C GLY A 146 6.03 7.98 -9.58
N ALA A 147 7.03 7.15 -9.83
CA ALA A 147 7.34 6.64 -11.15
C ALA A 147 7.74 5.15 -11.04
N GLY A 148 7.33 4.36 -12.02
CA GLY A 148 7.62 2.94 -12.04
C GLY A 148 7.70 2.37 -13.44
N TYR A 149 8.37 1.23 -13.52
CA TYR A 149 8.41 0.39 -14.71
C TYR A 149 7.25 -0.61 -14.64
N ARG A 150 6.43 -0.60 -15.67
CA ARG A 150 5.27 -1.45 -15.80
C ARG A 150 5.55 -2.61 -16.78
N THR A 151 5.19 -3.80 -16.36
CA THR A 151 5.22 -4.98 -17.22
C THR A 151 3.90 -5.77 -17.05
N GLY A 152 3.04 -5.73 -18.08
CA GLY A 152 1.68 -6.28 -18.00
C GLY A 152 0.87 -5.64 -16.85
N SER A 153 0.45 -6.46 -15.91
CA SER A 153 -0.35 -6.03 -14.75
C SER A 153 0.48 -5.50 -13.58
N VAL A 154 1.81 -5.65 -13.61
CA VAL A 154 2.70 -5.32 -12.48
C VAL A 154 3.48 -4.05 -12.76
N THR A 155 3.53 -3.15 -11.79
CA THR A 155 4.41 -1.97 -11.79
C THR A 155 5.33 -2.03 -10.59
N ILE A 156 6.62 -1.86 -10.82
CA ILE A 156 7.66 -1.75 -9.79
C ILE A 156 8.26 -0.35 -9.89
N GLY A 157 8.34 0.37 -8.78
CA GLY A 157 8.79 1.74 -8.82
C GLY A 157 9.11 2.31 -7.45
N ALA A 158 9.21 3.63 -7.43
CA ALA A 158 9.38 4.41 -6.22
C ALA A 158 8.46 5.61 -6.23
N ARG A 159 8.05 6.03 -5.04
CA ARG A 159 7.25 7.23 -4.81
C ARG A 159 7.89 8.10 -3.74
N TYR A 160 7.69 9.39 -3.83
CA TYR A 160 8.18 10.38 -2.89
C TYR A 160 7.01 11.18 -2.32
N ASP A 161 6.95 11.27 -1.00
CA ASP A 161 6.00 12.13 -0.31
C ASP A 161 6.48 13.58 -0.38
N VAL A 162 5.79 14.41 -1.15
CA VAL A 162 6.13 15.83 -1.33
C VAL A 162 5.73 16.69 -0.14
N LEU A 163 4.89 16.16 0.76
CA LEU A 163 4.53 16.78 2.05
C LEU A 163 5.41 16.27 3.20
N TYR A 164 6.43 15.46 2.89
CA TYR A 164 7.30 14.88 3.89
C TYR A 164 7.96 15.95 4.76
N ASN A 165 7.78 15.79 6.06
CA ASN A 165 8.46 16.59 7.08
C ASN A 165 9.10 15.62 8.09
N LYS A 166 10.40 15.76 8.31
CA LYS A 166 11.20 14.89 9.17
C LYS A 166 10.66 14.77 10.61
N ASP A 167 10.03 15.84 11.10
CA ASP A 167 9.58 15.92 12.49
C ASP A 167 8.13 15.44 12.70
N THR A 168 7.32 15.41 11.64
CA THR A 168 5.88 15.13 11.74
C THR A 168 5.40 13.98 10.86
N SER A 169 6.17 13.58 9.85
CA SER A 169 5.76 12.49 8.95
C SER A 169 5.81 11.14 9.63
N LEU A 170 4.84 10.29 9.26
CA LEU A 170 4.70 8.93 9.78
C LEU A 170 5.92 8.05 9.45
N TYR A 171 6.46 8.22 8.25
CA TYR A 171 7.56 7.40 7.74
C TYR A 171 8.92 8.08 7.97
N GLY A 172 9.96 7.29 8.24
CA GLY A 172 11.32 7.81 8.47
C GLY A 172 12.01 8.38 7.22
N SER A 173 11.40 8.21 6.04
CA SER A 173 11.87 8.75 4.75
C SER A 173 10.67 9.10 3.88
N GLY A 174 10.77 10.19 3.12
CA GLY A 174 9.80 10.52 2.09
C GLY A 174 9.87 9.60 0.87
N PHE A 175 10.98 8.90 0.68
CA PHE A 175 11.19 7.99 -0.44
C PHE A 175 10.75 6.57 -0.08
N MET A 176 9.88 5.97 -0.90
CA MET A 176 9.31 4.65 -0.67
C MET A 176 9.30 3.82 -1.97
N PRO A 177 9.95 2.66 -2.00
CA PRO A 177 9.75 1.69 -3.07
C PRO A 177 8.35 1.09 -2.99
N PHE A 178 7.77 0.72 -4.13
CA PHE A 178 6.49 0.05 -4.18
C PHE A 178 6.44 -1.03 -5.27
N VAL A 179 5.54 -1.99 -5.06
CA VAL A 179 5.06 -2.91 -6.08
C VAL A 179 3.55 -2.75 -6.15
N ARG A 180 3.03 -2.58 -7.36
CA ARG A 180 1.59 -2.38 -7.61
C ARG A 180 1.12 -3.34 -8.68
N VAL A 181 -0.07 -3.91 -8.52
CA VAL A 181 -0.66 -4.88 -9.44
C VAL A 181 -2.11 -4.50 -9.70
N TYR A 182 -2.53 -4.50 -10.98
CA TYR A 182 -3.92 -4.29 -11.39
C TYR A 182 -4.36 -5.37 -12.40
N PHE A 183 -5.61 -5.83 -12.27
CA PHE A 183 -6.23 -6.87 -13.10
C PHE A 183 -7.51 -6.38 -13.77
#